data_49f00a4d0331414766ed6cf168a1b2b6
#
_entry.id   49f00a4d0331414766ed6cf168a1b2b6
#
_cell.length_a   1.000
_cell.length_b   1.000
_cell.length_c   1.000
_cell.angle_alpha   90.00
_cell.angle_beta   90.00
_cell.angle_gamma   90.00
#
_symmetry.space_group_name_H-M   'P 1'
#
loop_
_entity.id
_entity.type
_entity.pdbx_description
1 polymer ?
#
loop_
_entity_poly.entity_id
_entity_poly.type
_entity_poly.pdbx_seq_one_letter_code
_entity_poly.pdbx_strand_id
1 'polypeptide(L)'
;MTGQGHSTLESIRRSLVGLRMPRALEMLDATLRRIEQGEIDGIEALDHLLLEELTLRESRRIKAALLMARLTTVKTLASFDFAFQPSLDRTRILALAELKFIDRAEAVHLLGPPGTGKSHLATALAVEAVKAGKSVYFATLAEIIASLAKAEREGQLRERIRFLSRAALLVVDEIGYLPVTPGGGNLFFQLVNARYEKGAMILTSNRGFAEWGEVFGDPVVATALLDRLLHHAVVIQIEGSSYRLRQHAELVPEHVRSKALITPPPAPKRRGRPPRGTSMDHPTG
;
A
#
# COMPACT_ATOMS: atom_id res chain seq x y z
N MET A 1 21.21 -44.36 -30.89
CA MET A 1 20.46 -43.10 -31.21
C MET A 1 20.58 -42.02 -30.13
N THR A 2 21.78 -41.79 -29.59
CA THR A 2 22.01 -40.91 -28.41
C THR A 2 22.65 -39.55 -28.74
N GLY A 3 23.07 -39.30 -29.97
CA GLY A 3 23.78 -38.08 -30.35
C GLY A 3 22.90 -36.86 -30.68
N GLN A 4 21.64 -37.07 -31.12
CA GLN A 4 20.75 -35.94 -31.46
C GLN A 4 20.09 -35.30 -30.28
N GLY A 5 19.89 -36.01 -29.15
CA GLY A 5 19.26 -35.46 -27.93
C GLY A 5 20.15 -34.45 -27.21
N HIS A 6 21.45 -34.66 -27.19
CA HIS A 6 22.39 -33.69 -26.56
C HIS A 6 22.46 -32.39 -27.36
N SER A 7 22.42 -32.42 -28.66
CA SER A 7 22.36 -31.23 -29.53
C SER A 7 21.09 -30.41 -29.31
N THR A 8 19.94 -31.07 -29.17
CA THR A 8 18.63 -30.40 -29.00
C THR A 8 18.52 -29.76 -27.62
N LEU A 9 18.94 -30.44 -26.55
CA LEU A 9 18.91 -29.90 -25.21
C LEU A 9 19.83 -28.68 -25.07
N GLU A 10 21.04 -28.73 -25.63
CA GLU A 10 21.93 -27.56 -25.65
C GLU A 10 21.37 -26.40 -26.47
N SER A 11 20.65 -26.69 -27.55
CA SER A 11 19.94 -25.67 -28.32
C SER A 11 18.85 -25.01 -27.50
N ILE A 12 18.05 -25.78 -26.76
CA ILE A 12 17.03 -25.25 -25.83
C ILE A 12 17.68 -24.35 -24.77
N ARG A 13 18.76 -24.82 -24.13
CA ARG A 13 19.48 -24.01 -23.12
C ARG A 13 19.97 -22.68 -23.70
N ARG A 14 20.58 -22.70 -24.88
CA ARG A 14 21.04 -21.48 -25.58
C ARG A 14 19.87 -20.54 -25.90
N SER A 15 18.74 -21.10 -26.34
CA SER A 15 17.53 -20.31 -26.63
C SER A 15 16.97 -19.68 -25.40
N LEU A 16 16.88 -20.39 -24.27
CA LEU A 16 16.42 -19.83 -22.99
C LEU A 16 17.33 -18.70 -22.50
N VAL A 17 18.66 -18.84 -22.66
CA VAL A 17 19.61 -17.75 -22.36
C VAL A 17 19.37 -16.56 -23.29
N GLY A 18 19.25 -16.77 -24.60
CA GLY A 18 19.00 -15.72 -25.59
C GLY A 18 17.69 -14.98 -25.35
N LEU A 19 16.63 -15.68 -24.94
CA LEU A 19 15.33 -15.13 -24.57
C LEU A 19 15.32 -14.52 -23.15
N ARG A 20 16.45 -14.57 -22.43
CA ARG A 20 16.59 -14.08 -21.05
C ARG A 20 15.56 -14.72 -20.09
N MET A 21 15.47 -16.05 -20.13
CA MET A 21 14.57 -16.86 -19.30
C MET A 21 15.36 -17.64 -18.24
N PRO A 22 15.96 -16.98 -17.25
CA PRO A 22 16.84 -17.62 -16.27
C PRO A 22 16.12 -18.63 -15.38
N ARG A 23 14.85 -18.39 -15.03
CA ARG A 23 14.08 -19.29 -14.18
C ARG A 23 13.69 -20.56 -14.92
N ALA A 24 13.25 -20.43 -16.17
CA ALA A 24 12.97 -21.60 -17.03
C ALA A 24 14.25 -22.42 -17.24
N LEU A 25 15.41 -21.78 -17.43
CA LEU A 25 16.70 -22.45 -17.55
C LEU A 25 17.08 -23.22 -16.28
N GLU A 26 16.86 -22.63 -15.11
CA GLU A 26 17.14 -23.25 -13.80
C GLU A 26 16.23 -24.50 -13.58
N MET A 27 14.97 -24.39 -13.96
CA MET A 27 13.98 -25.45 -13.77
C MET A 27 14.01 -26.55 -14.84
N LEU A 28 14.72 -26.34 -15.96
CA LEU A 28 14.70 -27.20 -17.13
C LEU A 28 15.03 -28.66 -16.81
N ASP A 29 16.14 -28.91 -16.09
CA ASP A 29 16.59 -30.28 -15.80
C ASP A 29 15.65 -31.03 -14.86
N ALA A 30 15.04 -30.33 -13.92
CA ALA A 30 14.04 -30.90 -13.01
C ALA A 30 12.75 -31.26 -13.79
N THR A 31 12.34 -30.39 -14.71
CA THR A 31 11.17 -30.59 -15.54
C THR A 31 11.36 -31.77 -16.51
N LEU A 32 12.55 -31.90 -17.12
CA LEU A 32 12.86 -33.03 -17.98
C LEU A 32 12.81 -34.38 -17.24
N ARG A 33 13.35 -34.43 -16.03
CA ARG A 33 13.25 -35.67 -15.21
C ARG A 33 11.80 -36.08 -14.94
N ARG A 34 10.91 -35.11 -14.70
CA ARG A 34 9.47 -35.38 -14.48
C ARG A 34 8.79 -35.94 -15.74
N ILE A 35 9.20 -35.48 -16.95
CA ILE A 35 8.74 -36.06 -18.19
C ILE A 35 9.23 -37.50 -18.31
N GLU A 36 10.53 -37.77 -18.05
CA GLU A 36 11.12 -39.11 -18.14
C GLU A 36 10.46 -40.10 -17.14
N GLN A 37 10.01 -39.59 -16.00
CA GLN A 37 9.28 -40.38 -14.96
C GLN A 37 7.79 -40.57 -15.33
N GLY A 38 7.30 -39.93 -16.37
CA GLY A 38 5.90 -39.99 -16.76
C GLY A 38 4.95 -39.21 -15.83
N GLU A 39 5.47 -38.31 -15.03
CA GLU A 39 4.67 -37.49 -14.10
C GLU A 39 3.92 -36.34 -14.81
N ILE A 40 4.51 -35.82 -15.88
CA ILE A 40 3.95 -34.72 -16.68
C ILE A 40 4.21 -34.97 -18.14
N ASP A 41 3.34 -34.45 -18.99
CA ASP A 41 3.54 -34.50 -20.46
C ASP A 41 4.37 -33.28 -20.96
N GLY A 42 4.67 -33.24 -22.26
CA GLY A 42 5.47 -32.16 -22.85
C GLY A 42 4.77 -30.81 -22.86
N ILE A 43 3.43 -30.77 -22.89
CA ILE A 43 2.63 -29.54 -22.87
C ILE A 43 2.62 -28.97 -21.43
N GLU A 44 2.40 -29.82 -20.44
CA GLU A 44 2.46 -29.46 -19.04
C GLU A 44 3.86 -28.97 -18.63
N ALA A 45 4.91 -29.59 -19.16
CA ALA A 45 6.28 -29.16 -18.94
C ALA A 45 6.55 -27.75 -19.51
N LEU A 46 6.06 -27.50 -20.73
CA LEU A 46 6.19 -26.18 -21.36
C LEU A 46 5.44 -25.11 -20.57
N ASP A 47 4.19 -25.39 -20.18
CA ASP A 47 3.38 -24.48 -19.36
C ASP A 47 4.07 -24.15 -18.03
N HIS A 48 4.58 -25.17 -17.32
CA HIS A 48 5.30 -25.02 -16.06
C HIS A 48 6.53 -24.12 -16.21
N LEU A 49 7.38 -24.34 -17.23
CA LEU A 49 8.58 -23.53 -17.45
C LEU A 49 8.24 -22.07 -17.79
N LEU A 50 7.22 -21.84 -18.60
CA LEU A 50 6.77 -20.50 -18.97
C LEU A 50 6.14 -19.76 -17.77
N LEU A 51 5.33 -20.45 -16.98
CA LEU A 51 4.68 -19.89 -15.80
C LEU A 51 5.70 -19.49 -14.72
N GLU A 52 6.71 -20.33 -14.46
CA GLU A 52 7.81 -20.02 -13.53
C GLU A 52 8.58 -18.77 -13.96
N GLU A 53 8.92 -18.64 -15.24
CA GLU A 53 9.60 -17.47 -15.76
C GLU A 53 8.73 -16.21 -15.69
N LEU A 54 7.44 -16.33 -16.03
CA LEU A 54 6.49 -15.23 -15.97
C LEU A 54 6.36 -14.70 -14.53
N THR A 55 6.22 -15.62 -13.57
CA THR A 55 6.13 -15.31 -12.14
C THR A 55 7.36 -14.56 -11.64
N LEU A 56 8.57 -15.00 -12.04
CA LEU A 56 9.81 -14.33 -11.70
C LEU A 56 9.86 -12.91 -12.29
N ARG A 57 9.50 -12.76 -13.58
CA ARG A 57 9.48 -11.45 -14.25
C ARG A 57 8.51 -10.49 -13.60
N GLU A 58 7.32 -10.97 -13.27
CA GLU A 58 6.31 -10.17 -12.58
C GLU A 58 6.77 -9.74 -11.19
N SER A 59 7.34 -10.66 -10.41
CA SER A 59 7.91 -10.34 -9.10
C SER A 59 9.01 -9.26 -9.18
N ARG A 60 9.90 -9.37 -10.18
CA ARG A 60 10.96 -8.35 -10.42
C ARG A 60 10.36 -7.01 -10.83
N ARG A 61 9.36 -7.02 -11.72
CA ARG A 61 8.63 -5.82 -12.16
C ARG A 61 8.00 -5.10 -10.96
N ILE A 62 7.27 -5.86 -10.13
CA ILE A 62 6.61 -5.31 -8.94
C ILE A 62 7.64 -4.74 -7.97
N LYS A 63 8.73 -5.46 -7.67
CA LYS A 63 9.80 -4.96 -6.79
C LYS A 63 10.41 -3.65 -7.29
N ALA A 64 10.74 -3.58 -8.57
CA ALA A 64 11.28 -2.36 -9.17
C ALA A 64 10.26 -1.21 -9.11
N ALA A 65 8.99 -1.47 -9.41
CA ALA A 65 7.95 -0.46 -9.37
C ALA A 65 7.68 0.05 -7.94
N LEU A 66 7.74 -0.81 -6.91
CA LEU A 66 7.63 -0.41 -5.50
C LEU A 66 8.78 0.54 -5.09
N LEU A 67 10.00 0.25 -5.52
CA LEU A 67 11.15 1.14 -5.27
C LEU A 67 10.97 2.49 -5.98
N MET A 68 10.56 2.48 -7.25
CA MET A 68 10.30 3.72 -7.99
C MET A 68 9.13 4.53 -7.39
N ALA A 69 8.14 3.85 -6.84
CA ALA A 69 7.04 4.46 -6.10
C ALA A 69 7.46 5.01 -4.72
N ARG A 70 8.70 4.79 -4.27
CA ARG A 70 9.23 5.14 -2.94
C ARG A 70 8.54 4.39 -1.78
N LEU A 71 7.97 3.23 -2.07
CA LEU A 71 7.35 2.35 -1.07
C LEU A 71 8.41 1.43 -0.45
N THR A 72 9.14 1.96 0.54
CA THR A 72 10.21 1.22 1.24
C THR A 72 9.69 0.14 2.18
N THR A 73 8.48 0.32 2.68
CA THR A 73 7.79 -0.65 3.55
C THR A 73 6.52 -1.14 2.87
N VAL A 74 6.48 -2.42 2.55
CA VAL A 74 5.29 -3.04 1.96
C VAL A 74 4.28 -3.32 3.06
N LYS A 75 3.12 -2.68 2.99
CA LYS A 75 1.93 -2.95 3.80
C LYS A 75 0.81 -3.42 2.90
N THR A 76 0.03 -4.38 3.38
CA THR A 76 -1.08 -4.96 2.61
C THR A 76 -2.40 -4.77 3.34
N LEU A 77 -3.51 -4.84 2.59
CA LEU A 77 -4.85 -4.81 3.20
C LEU A 77 -5.09 -6.05 4.07
N ALA A 78 -4.48 -7.19 3.72
CA ALA A 78 -4.55 -8.41 4.51
C ALA A 78 -3.86 -8.29 5.88
N SER A 79 -2.82 -7.45 5.99
CA SER A 79 -2.12 -7.20 7.25
C SER A 79 -2.77 -6.10 8.11
N PHE A 80 -3.84 -5.47 7.64
CA PHE A 80 -4.56 -4.45 8.39
C PHE A 80 -5.55 -5.08 9.37
N ASP A 81 -5.47 -4.71 10.65
CA ASP A 81 -6.37 -5.19 11.70
C ASP A 81 -7.67 -4.37 11.71
N PHE A 82 -8.65 -4.79 10.90
CA PHE A 82 -9.97 -4.15 10.83
C PHE A 82 -10.75 -4.30 12.14
N ALA A 83 -10.50 -5.36 12.92
CA ALA A 83 -11.18 -5.57 14.18
C ALA A 83 -10.76 -4.53 15.25
N PHE A 84 -9.54 -4.01 15.13
CA PHE A 84 -9.05 -2.94 16.01
C PHE A 84 -9.64 -1.56 15.63
N GLN A 85 -10.12 -1.39 14.41
CA GLN A 85 -10.70 -0.13 13.92
C GLN A 85 -12.16 -0.32 13.50
N PRO A 86 -13.10 -0.49 14.44
CA PRO A 86 -14.49 -0.80 14.13
C PRO A 86 -15.26 0.35 13.44
N SER A 87 -14.75 1.59 13.52
CA SER A 87 -15.31 2.73 12.79
C SER A 87 -15.06 2.66 11.29
N LEU A 88 -14.13 1.80 10.85
CA LEU A 88 -13.74 1.69 9.46
C LEU A 88 -14.59 0.65 8.73
N ASP A 89 -15.33 1.09 7.73
CA ASP A 89 -16.08 0.18 6.85
C ASP A 89 -15.10 -0.60 5.94
N ARG A 90 -14.90 -1.87 6.29
CA ARG A 90 -14.06 -2.79 5.53
C ARG A 90 -14.49 -2.92 4.07
N THR A 91 -15.80 -2.97 3.80
CA THR A 91 -16.34 -3.13 2.44
C THR A 91 -15.95 -1.93 1.58
N ARG A 92 -16.02 -0.73 2.15
CA ARG A 92 -15.63 0.50 1.46
C ARG A 92 -14.13 0.55 1.14
N ILE A 93 -13.28 0.06 2.06
CA ILE A 93 -11.83 -0.05 1.80
C ILE A 93 -11.53 -1.09 0.71
N LEU A 94 -12.21 -2.24 0.74
CA LEU A 94 -12.04 -3.26 -0.29
C LEU A 94 -12.53 -2.78 -1.67
N ALA A 95 -13.59 -1.98 -1.73
CA ALA A 95 -14.03 -1.36 -2.97
C ALA A 95 -12.99 -0.38 -3.54
N LEU A 96 -12.23 0.33 -2.68
CA LEU A 96 -11.11 1.15 -3.14
C LEU A 96 -9.95 0.31 -3.70
N ALA A 97 -9.78 -0.92 -3.22
CA ALA A 97 -8.76 -1.83 -3.76
C ALA A 97 -9.06 -2.32 -5.20
N GLU A 98 -10.28 -2.13 -5.69
CA GLU A 98 -10.61 -2.30 -7.11
C GLU A 98 -9.99 -1.20 -7.99
N LEU A 99 -9.44 -0.15 -7.40
CA LEU A 99 -8.68 0.95 -8.04
C LEU A 99 -9.48 1.80 -9.05
N LYS A 100 -10.81 1.66 -9.10
CA LYS A 100 -11.66 2.43 -10.01
C LYS A 100 -11.53 3.95 -9.82
N PHE A 101 -11.19 4.40 -8.59
CA PHE A 101 -10.92 5.82 -8.30
C PHE A 101 -9.72 6.37 -9.08
N ILE A 102 -8.74 5.50 -9.44
CA ILE A 102 -7.58 5.90 -10.24
C ILE A 102 -8.02 6.23 -11.66
N ASP A 103 -8.85 5.38 -12.26
CA ASP A 103 -9.33 5.58 -13.64
C ASP A 103 -10.29 6.79 -13.76
N ARG A 104 -10.93 7.18 -12.63
CA ARG A 104 -11.80 8.37 -12.55
C ARG A 104 -11.07 9.64 -12.10
N ALA A 105 -9.75 9.55 -11.85
CA ALA A 105 -8.95 10.67 -11.33
C ALA A 105 -9.50 11.26 -10.01
N GLU A 106 -10.11 10.44 -9.15
CA GLU A 106 -10.71 10.85 -7.89
C GLU A 106 -9.65 11.02 -6.78
N ALA A 107 -9.97 11.86 -5.79
CA ALA A 107 -9.19 11.99 -4.57
C ALA A 107 -9.77 11.11 -3.45
N VAL A 108 -8.91 10.37 -2.74
CA VAL A 108 -9.26 9.59 -1.56
C VAL A 108 -8.64 10.26 -0.33
N HIS A 109 -9.48 10.70 0.60
CA HIS A 109 -9.03 11.30 1.85
C HIS A 109 -9.18 10.30 2.99
N LEU A 110 -8.08 10.03 3.69
CA LEU A 110 -8.04 9.22 4.91
C LEU A 110 -7.78 10.17 6.09
N LEU A 111 -8.82 10.46 6.86
CA LEU A 111 -8.78 11.41 7.97
C LEU A 111 -8.86 10.69 9.31
N GLY A 112 -8.21 11.21 10.34
CA GLY A 112 -8.36 10.68 11.71
C GLY A 112 -7.14 10.87 12.58
N PRO A 113 -7.21 10.55 13.87
CA PRO A 113 -6.12 10.73 14.83
C PRO A 113 -4.83 9.99 14.44
N PRO A 114 -3.67 10.39 14.97
CA PRO A 114 -2.42 9.67 14.80
C PRO A 114 -2.52 8.21 15.25
N GLY A 115 -1.88 7.29 14.49
CA GLY A 115 -1.83 5.86 14.85
C GLY A 115 -3.05 5.02 14.46
N THR A 116 -4.10 5.60 13.84
CA THR A 116 -5.31 4.88 13.43
C THR A 116 -5.17 4.05 12.15
N GLY A 117 -4.00 4.05 11.50
CA GLY A 117 -3.73 3.21 10.33
C GLY A 117 -3.88 3.89 8.98
N LYS A 118 -4.09 5.21 8.89
CA LYS A 118 -4.21 5.98 7.63
C LYS A 118 -3.08 5.70 6.64
N SER A 119 -1.83 5.89 7.07
CA SER A 119 -0.65 5.63 6.22
C SER A 119 -0.49 4.16 5.85
N HIS A 120 -0.98 3.23 6.71
CA HIS A 120 -1.03 1.81 6.38
C HIS A 120 -1.98 1.56 5.20
N LEU A 121 -3.21 2.09 5.27
CA LEU A 121 -4.20 1.95 4.21
C LEU A 121 -3.75 2.63 2.92
N ALA A 122 -3.20 3.86 3.01
CA ALA A 122 -2.65 4.56 1.86
C ALA A 122 -1.54 3.76 1.17
N THR A 123 -0.60 3.20 1.96
CA THR A 123 0.47 2.32 1.46
C THR A 123 -0.10 1.05 0.85
N ALA A 124 -1.08 0.41 1.50
CA ALA A 124 -1.67 -0.83 1.01
C ALA A 124 -2.40 -0.63 -0.33
N LEU A 125 -3.18 0.44 -0.48
CA LEU A 125 -3.83 0.80 -1.75
C LEU A 125 -2.79 1.15 -2.84
N ALA A 126 -1.70 1.83 -2.48
CA ALA A 126 -0.60 2.11 -3.38
C ALA A 126 0.10 0.83 -3.85
N VAL A 127 0.29 -0.16 -2.98
CA VAL A 127 0.83 -1.48 -3.32
C VAL A 127 -0.09 -2.22 -4.30
N GLU A 128 -1.40 -2.21 -4.06
CA GLU A 128 -2.37 -2.82 -5.01
C GLU A 128 -2.33 -2.11 -6.38
N ALA A 129 -2.20 -0.77 -6.41
CA ALA A 129 -2.04 -0.02 -7.65
C ALA A 129 -0.75 -0.41 -8.42
N VAL A 130 0.39 -0.59 -7.71
CA VAL A 130 1.64 -1.06 -8.32
C VAL A 130 1.50 -2.48 -8.88
N LYS A 131 0.86 -3.39 -8.14
CA LYS A 131 0.58 -4.76 -8.62
C LYS A 131 -0.28 -4.73 -9.89
N ALA A 132 -1.28 -3.86 -9.94
CA ALA A 132 -2.12 -3.65 -11.11
C ALA A 132 -1.41 -2.90 -12.27
N GLY A 133 -0.11 -2.63 -12.16
CA GLY A 133 0.69 -1.99 -13.22
C GLY A 133 0.52 -0.47 -13.30
N LYS A 134 -0.18 0.17 -12.37
CA LYS A 134 -0.31 1.63 -12.33
C LYS A 134 0.98 2.28 -11.81
N SER A 135 1.36 3.42 -12.36
CA SER A 135 2.47 4.21 -11.84
C SER A 135 2.06 4.95 -10.57
N VAL A 136 2.87 4.81 -9.52
CA VAL A 136 2.61 5.41 -8.21
C VAL A 136 3.80 6.27 -7.77
N TYR A 137 3.51 7.40 -7.12
CA TYR A 137 4.50 8.18 -6.39
C TYR A 137 4.01 8.44 -4.98
N PHE A 138 4.79 8.02 -3.99
CA PHE A 138 4.49 8.18 -2.57
C PHE A 138 5.46 9.17 -1.94
N ALA A 139 4.94 10.18 -1.22
CA ALA A 139 5.74 11.11 -0.45
C ALA A 139 4.89 11.75 0.65
N THR A 140 5.54 12.26 1.70
CA THR A 140 4.88 13.14 2.68
C THR A 140 4.63 14.52 2.07
N LEU A 141 3.64 15.26 2.61
CA LEU A 141 3.40 16.64 2.20
C LEU A 141 4.66 17.50 2.32
N ALA A 142 5.41 17.34 3.42
CA ALA A 142 6.64 18.08 3.67
C ALA A 142 7.70 17.83 2.58
N GLU A 143 7.91 16.56 2.17
CA GLU A 143 8.84 16.22 1.09
C GLU A 143 8.40 16.79 -0.26
N ILE A 144 7.10 16.76 -0.57
CA ILE A 144 6.57 17.33 -1.80
C ILE A 144 6.85 18.83 -1.82
N ILE A 145 6.48 19.56 -0.77
CA ILE A 145 6.69 21.00 -0.67
C ILE A 145 8.18 21.34 -0.75
N ALA A 146 9.03 20.64 0.00
CA ALA A 146 10.48 20.86 -0.04
C ALA A 146 11.04 20.67 -1.47
N SER A 147 10.56 19.65 -2.20
CA SER A 147 10.98 19.40 -3.58
C SER A 147 10.50 20.45 -4.57
N LEU A 148 9.27 20.99 -4.38
CA LEU A 148 8.71 22.05 -5.20
C LEU A 148 9.43 23.38 -4.94
N ALA A 149 9.66 23.72 -3.66
CA ALA A 149 10.39 24.94 -3.28
C ALA A 149 11.86 24.93 -3.77
N LYS A 150 12.50 23.75 -3.78
CA LYS A 150 13.82 23.59 -4.40
C LYS A 150 13.74 23.86 -5.90
N ALA A 151 12.82 23.23 -6.60
CA ALA A 151 12.65 23.38 -8.03
C ALA A 151 12.26 24.82 -8.43
N GLU A 152 11.50 25.52 -7.59
CA GLU A 152 11.16 26.95 -7.79
C GLU A 152 12.42 27.82 -7.76
N ARG A 153 13.28 27.64 -6.75
CA ARG A 153 14.56 28.36 -6.65
C ARG A 153 15.52 28.10 -7.81
N GLU A 154 15.44 26.90 -8.39
CA GLU A 154 16.25 26.46 -9.52
C GLU A 154 15.61 26.82 -10.89
N GLY A 155 14.43 27.47 -10.90
CA GLY A 155 13.69 27.79 -12.13
C GLY A 155 13.07 26.57 -12.84
N GLN A 156 12.95 25.42 -12.15
CA GLN A 156 12.49 24.13 -12.69
C GLN A 156 11.13 23.69 -12.13
N LEU A 157 10.37 24.62 -11.52
CA LEU A 157 9.10 24.28 -10.87
C LEU A 157 8.12 23.56 -11.81
N ARG A 158 8.01 24.05 -13.06
CA ARG A 158 7.10 23.49 -14.06
C ARG A 158 7.44 22.04 -14.41
N GLU A 159 8.73 21.72 -14.56
CA GLU A 159 9.22 20.38 -14.81
C GLU A 159 8.95 19.45 -13.60
N ARG A 160 9.13 19.94 -12.39
CA ARG A 160 8.87 19.18 -11.16
C ARG A 160 7.39 18.87 -10.99
N ILE A 161 6.51 19.85 -11.22
CA ILE A 161 5.06 19.63 -11.21
C ILE A 161 4.67 18.60 -12.29
N ARG A 162 5.19 18.74 -13.50
CA ARG A 162 4.95 17.77 -14.59
C ARG A 162 5.41 16.38 -14.22
N PHE A 163 6.57 16.23 -13.59
CA PHE A 163 7.08 14.94 -13.11
C PHE A 163 6.12 14.30 -12.10
N LEU A 164 5.72 15.03 -11.05
CA LEU A 164 4.79 14.54 -10.04
C LEU A 164 3.38 14.26 -10.62
N SER A 165 3.01 14.93 -11.69
CA SER A 165 1.70 14.74 -12.35
C SER A 165 1.66 13.54 -13.30
N ARG A 166 2.80 12.92 -13.64
CA ARG A 166 2.83 11.73 -14.52
C ARG A 166 2.36 10.45 -13.84
N ALA A 167 2.48 10.38 -12.51
CA ALA A 167 2.04 9.20 -11.77
C ALA A 167 0.50 9.08 -11.87
N ALA A 168 0.00 7.90 -12.19
CA ALA A 168 -1.44 7.61 -12.18
C ALA A 168 -2.04 7.84 -10.79
N LEU A 169 -1.27 7.49 -9.75
CA LEU A 169 -1.63 7.71 -8.36
C LEU A 169 -0.52 8.49 -7.63
N LEU A 170 -0.86 9.63 -7.05
CA LEU A 170 -0.01 10.38 -6.12
C LEU A 170 -0.52 10.15 -4.70
N VAL A 171 0.33 9.62 -3.82
CA VAL A 171 0.02 9.52 -2.38
C VAL A 171 0.74 10.63 -1.64
N VAL A 172 -0.05 11.44 -0.91
CA VAL A 172 0.41 12.55 -0.07
C VAL A 172 0.13 12.18 1.38
N ASP A 173 1.15 11.75 2.08
CA ASP A 173 1.03 11.31 3.47
C ASP A 173 1.33 12.46 4.45
N GLU A 174 0.82 12.35 5.68
CA GLU A 174 1.14 13.22 6.82
C GLU A 174 0.72 14.70 6.67
N ILE A 175 -0.42 14.99 6.03
CA ILE A 175 -0.97 16.35 5.99
C ILE A 175 -1.37 16.76 7.41
N GLY A 176 -0.90 17.95 7.84
CA GLY A 176 -1.21 18.52 9.16
C GLY A 176 -0.35 17.99 10.29
N TYR A 177 0.66 17.17 10.03
CA TYR A 177 1.61 16.73 11.06
C TYR A 177 2.56 17.86 11.47
N LEU A 178 3.03 18.65 10.51
CA LEU A 178 3.80 19.87 10.71
C LEU A 178 3.16 21.02 9.91
N PRO A 179 3.23 22.25 10.40
CA PRO A 179 2.84 23.42 9.61
C PRO A 179 3.65 23.50 8.32
N VAL A 180 3.01 23.91 7.27
CA VAL A 180 3.64 24.12 5.97
C VAL A 180 4.49 25.40 6.00
N THR A 181 5.66 25.36 5.39
CA THR A 181 6.54 26.52 5.27
C THR A 181 5.84 27.67 4.48
N PRO A 182 6.13 28.95 4.76
CA PRO A 182 5.57 30.05 4.01
C PRO A 182 5.73 29.87 2.50
N GLY A 183 4.65 30.11 1.76
CA GLY A 183 4.59 29.90 0.30
C GLY A 183 4.37 28.44 -0.15
N GLY A 184 4.59 27.46 0.73
CA GLY A 184 4.46 26.03 0.40
C GLY A 184 3.02 25.62 0.06
N GLY A 185 2.02 26.27 0.65
CA GLY A 185 0.62 26.06 0.31
C GLY A 185 0.32 26.40 -1.16
N ASN A 186 0.85 27.49 -1.66
CA ASN A 186 0.70 27.89 -3.06
C ASN A 186 1.39 26.91 -4.02
N LEU A 187 2.57 26.40 -3.65
CA LEU A 187 3.27 25.39 -4.44
C LEU A 187 2.48 24.08 -4.51
N PHE A 188 1.91 23.67 -3.39
CA PHE A 188 1.06 22.48 -3.34
C PHE A 188 -0.23 22.67 -4.12
N PHE A 189 -0.83 23.88 -4.06
CA PHE A 189 -2.01 24.21 -4.87
C PHE A 189 -1.73 24.10 -6.37
N GLN A 190 -0.57 24.59 -6.85
CA GLN A 190 -0.19 24.44 -8.25
C GLN A 190 -0.10 22.95 -8.66
N LEU A 191 0.44 22.08 -7.80
CA LEU A 191 0.49 20.65 -8.07
C LEU A 191 -0.93 20.04 -8.10
N VAL A 192 -1.78 20.35 -7.11
CA VAL A 192 -3.17 19.87 -7.06
C VAL A 192 -3.94 20.30 -8.31
N ASN A 193 -3.82 21.58 -8.69
CA ASN A 193 -4.46 22.11 -9.88
C ASN A 193 -3.97 21.44 -11.17
N ALA A 194 -2.68 21.11 -11.27
CA ALA A 194 -2.13 20.38 -12.41
C ALA A 194 -2.65 18.93 -12.51
N ARG A 195 -3.03 18.32 -11.38
CA ARG A 195 -3.57 16.96 -11.30
C ARG A 195 -5.09 16.90 -11.35
N TYR A 196 -5.75 18.00 -11.11
CA TYR A 196 -7.21 18.08 -11.05
C TYR A 196 -7.85 17.45 -12.30
N GLU A 197 -8.73 16.47 -12.11
CA GLU A 197 -9.39 15.65 -13.16
C GLU A 197 -8.44 14.88 -14.11
N LYS A 198 -7.15 14.78 -13.78
CA LYS A 198 -6.13 14.13 -14.64
C LYS A 198 -5.42 12.98 -13.96
N GLY A 199 -5.38 12.96 -12.64
CA GLY A 199 -4.69 11.93 -11.91
C GLY A 199 -5.18 11.79 -10.48
N ALA A 200 -5.37 10.55 -10.05
CA ALA A 200 -5.87 10.24 -8.72
C ALA A 200 -4.89 10.60 -7.62
N MET A 201 -5.43 10.89 -6.44
CA MET A 201 -4.65 11.18 -5.25
C MET A 201 -5.17 10.39 -4.05
N ILE A 202 -4.27 9.94 -3.18
CA ILE A 202 -4.61 9.54 -1.81
C ILE A 202 -3.96 10.54 -0.86
N LEU A 203 -4.75 11.12 0.04
CA LEU A 203 -4.28 12.09 1.01
C LEU A 203 -4.58 11.59 2.41
N THR A 204 -3.57 11.54 3.28
CA THR A 204 -3.79 11.22 4.69
C THR A 204 -3.63 12.47 5.53
N SER A 205 -4.53 12.68 6.49
CA SER A 205 -4.44 13.82 7.40
C SER A 205 -4.84 13.42 8.83
N ASN A 206 -4.12 13.97 9.79
CA ASN A 206 -4.49 13.91 11.20
C ASN A 206 -5.34 15.12 11.65
N ARG A 207 -5.60 16.04 10.72
CA ARG A 207 -6.41 17.24 10.90
C ARG A 207 -7.66 17.16 10.05
N GLY A 208 -8.78 17.65 10.60
CA GLY A 208 -10.00 17.83 9.81
C GLY A 208 -9.85 18.95 8.78
N PHE A 209 -10.71 18.98 7.77
CA PHE A 209 -10.67 20.00 6.72
C PHE A 209 -10.79 21.44 7.26
N ALA A 210 -11.53 21.64 8.36
CA ALA A 210 -11.68 22.95 9.00
C ALA A 210 -10.35 23.52 9.52
N GLU A 211 -9.37 22.65 9.82
CA GLU A 211 -8.07 23.04 10.34
C GLU A 211 -7.02 23.28 9.23
N TRP A 212 -7.38 23.04 7.96
CA TRP A 212 -6.41 23.16 6.86
C TRP A 212 -5.94 24.59 6.64
N GLY A 213 -6.73 25.61 7.04
CA GLY A 213 -6.28 26.99 7.07
C GLY A 213 -5.02 27.20 7.93
N GLU A 214 -4.96 26.54 9.09
CA GLU A 214 -3.79 26.56 9.98
C GLU A 214 -2.64 25.73 9.41
N VAL A 215 -2.93 24.58 8.81
CA VAL A 215 -1.92 23.68 8.22
C VAL A 215 -1.16 24.40 7.10
N PHE A 216 -1.87 25.06 6.19
CA PHE A 216 -1.29 25.74 5.03
C PHE A 216 -0.89 27.17 5.28
N GLY A 217 -1.24 27.72 6.46
CA GLY A 217 -0.90 29.10 6.88
C GLY A 217 -1.66 30.19 6.13
N ASP A 218 -2.63 29.82 5.28
CA ASP A 218 -3.46 30.72 4.48
C ASP A 218 -4.86 30.09 4.26
N PRO A 219 -5.92 30.66 4.86
CA PRO A 219 -7.29 30.18 4.70
C PRO A 219 -7.81 30.21 3.26
N VAL A 220 -7.35 31.18 2.45
CA VAL A 220 -7.77 31.30 1.03
C VAL A 220 -7.18 30.16 0.22
N VAL A 221 -5.89 29.88 0.38
CA VAL A 221 -5.21 28.76 -0.26
C VAL A 221 -5.82 27.42 0.18
N ALA A 222 -6.10 27.26 1.48
CA ALA A 222 -6.74 26.06 2.01
C ALA A 222 -8.13 25.85 1.40
N THR A 223 -8.94 26.89 1.29
CA THR A 223 -10.26 26.82 0.66
C THR A 223 -10.15 26.42 -0.82
N ALA A 224 -9.22 27.00 -1.56
CA ALA A 224 -9.00 26.67 -2.95
C ALA A 224 -8.50 25.22 -3.16
N LEU A 225 -7.66 24.73 -2.25
CA LEU A 225 -7.24 23.32 -2.21
C LEU A 225 -8.42 22.38 -1.98
N LEU A 226 -9.26 22.69 -0.99
CA LEU A 226 -10.42 21.87 -0.65
C LEU A 226 -11.45 21.84 -1.77
N ASP A 227 -11.69 22.98 -2.44
CA ASP A 227 -12.57 23.04 -3.61
C ASP A 227 -12.16 22.03 -4.68
N ARG A 228 -10.87 21.94 -4.99
CA ARG A 228 -10.35 21.00 -5.99
C ARG A 228 -10.33 19.56 -5.51
N LEU A 229 -9.91 19.34 -4.28
CA LEU A 229 -9.70 17.99 -3.71
C LEU A 229 -11.00 17.30 -3.29
N LEU A 230 -12.06 18.05 -3.01
CA LEU A 230 -13.36 17.50 -2.59
C LEU A 230 -14.36 17.37 -3.73
N HIS A 231 -14.10 17.96 -4.90
CA HIS A 231 -15.05 17.94 -6.02
C HIS A 231 -15.41 16.52 -6.48
N HIS A 232 -14.39 15.64 -6.61
CA HIS A 232 -14.57 14.21 -6.85
C HIS A 232 -13.78 13.43 -5.82
N ALA A 233 -14.36 13.24 -4.63
CA ALA A 233 -13.62 12.69 -3.51
C ALA A 233 -14.35 11.56 -2.79
N VAL A 234 -13.58 10.57 -2.36
CA VAL A 234 -13.98 9.58 -1.36
C VAL A 234 -13.34 9.98 -0.03
N VAL A 235 -14.16 10.38 0.94
CA VAL A 235 -13.69 10.74 2.27
C VAL A 235 -13.95 9.58 3.23
N ILE A 236 -12.89 9.10 3.89
CA ILE A 236 -12.93 8.05 4.91
C ILE A 236 -12.41 8.65 6.20
N GLN A 237 -13.30 8.74 7.18
CA GLN A 237 -12.95 9.15 8.52
C GLN A 237 -12.70 7.91 9.37
N ILE A 238 -11.57 7.87 10.06
CA ILE A 238 -11.17 6.77 10.92
C ILE A 238 -11.13 7.29 12.35
N GLU A 239 -12.03 6.78 13.16
CA GLU A 239 -12.14 7.11 14.58
C GLU A 239 -11.65 5.92 15.39
N GLY A 240 -10.98 6.17 16.51
CA GLY A 240 -10.56 5.10 17.40
C GLY A 240 -9.16 5.28 17.96
N SER A 241 -8.71 4.24 18.64
CA SER A 241 -7.46 4.24 19.37
C SER A 241 -6.25 4.09 18.48
N SER A 242 -5.11 4.60 18.95
CA SER A 242 -3.83 4.42 18.29
C SER A 242 -3.36 2.96 18.35
N TYR A 243 -3.20 2.32 17.18
CA TYR A 243 -2.63 0.97 17.10
C TYR A 243 -1.18 0.91 17.58
N ARG A 244 -0.40 1.99 17.35
CA ARG A 244 1.00 2.08 17.79
C ARG A 244 1.16 2.06 19.29
N LEU A 245 0.17 2.59 20.03
CA LEU A 245 0.19 2.68 21.48
C LEU A 245 -0.51 1.49 22.16
N ARG A 246 -1.07 0.55 21.38
CA ARG A 246 -1.81 -0.61 21.89
C ARG A 246 -1.02 -1.42 22.91
N GLN A 247 0.25 -1.67 22.61
CA GLN A 247 1.12 -2.51 23.47
C GLN A 247 1.68 -1.74 24.67
N HIS A 248 1.60 -0.42 24.65
CA HIS A 248 2.17 0.46 25.66
C HIS A 248 1.09 1.31 26.39
N ALA A 249 -0.17 0.89 26.27
CA ALA A 249 -1.29 1.65 26.83
C ALA A 249 -1.12 1.94 28.34
N GLU A 250 -0.50 1.01 29.09
CA GLU A 250 -0.25 1.16 30.53
C GLU A 250 0.87 2.17 30.85
N LEU A 251 1.82 2.34 29.92
CA LEU A 251 2.98 3.23 30.09
C LEU A 251 2.70 4.67 29.63
N VAL A 252 1.57 4.91 28.96
CA VAL A 252 1.23 6.23 28.42
C VAL A 252 0.51 7.05 29.48
N PRO A 253 0.97 8.29 29.78
CA PRO A 253 0.32 9.19 30.75
C PRO A 253 -1.17 9.42 30.42
N GLU A 254 -2.00 9.55 31.44
CA GLU A 254 -3.46 9.61 31.32
C GLU A 254 -3.97 10.73 30.40
N HIS A 255 -3.31 11.90 30.46
CA HIS A 255 -3.62 13.04 29.58
C HIS A 255 -3.32 12.79 28.08
N VAL A 256 -2.43 11.83 27.77
CA VAL A 256 -2.15 11.40 26.40
C VAL A 256 -3.12 10.29 26.00
N ARG A 257 -3.51 9.41 26.94
CA ARG A 257 -4.53 8.37 26.72
C ARG A 257 -5.87 8.97 26.30
N SER A 258 -6.34 9.98 27.02
CA SER A 258 -7.62 10.64 26.74
C SER A 258 -7.65 11.32 25.37
N LYS A 259 -6.54 11.96 24.96
CA LYS A 259 -6.41 12.57 23.62
C LYS A 259 -6.23 11.57 22.47
N ALA A 260 -5.66 10.39 22.75
CA ALA A 260 -5.38 9.37 21.74
C ALA A 260 -6.47 8.28 21.69
N LEU A 261 -7.52 8.34 22.54
CA LEU A 261 -8.55 7.30 22.68
C LEU A 261 -7.94 5.90 22.78
N ILE A 262 -6.92 5.74 23.67
CA ILE A 262 -6.23 4.47 23.82
C ILE A 262 -7.09 3.52 24.64
N THR A 263 -7.65 2.51 24.01
CA THR A 263 -8.33 1.41 24.70
C THR A 263 -7.31 0.32 25.06
N PRO A 264 -7.19 -0.12 26.32
CA PRO A 264 -6.31 -1.22 26.66
C PRO A 264 -6.74 -2.51 25.93
N PRO A 265 -5.81 -3.41 25.59
CA PRO A 265 -6.14 -4.67 24.95
C PRO A 265 -7.13 -5.45 25.82
N PRO A 266 -8.10 -6.19 25.24
CA PRO A 266 -9.01 -7.03 26.01
C PRO A 266 -8.19 -8.07 26.80
N ALA A 267 -8.50 -8.21 28.08
CA ALA A 267 -7.83 -9.16 28.95
C ALA A 267 -7.89 -10.57 28.32
N PRO A 268 -6.79 -11.37 28.38
CA PRO A 268 -6.78 -12.70 27.82
C PRO A 268 -7.90 -13.53 28.45
N LYS A 269 -8.78 -14.10 27.62
CA LYS A 269 -9.85 -15.00 28.09
C LYS A 269 -9.18 -16.12 28.87
N ARG A 270 -9.43 -16.20 30.20
CA ARG A 270 -9.01 -17.32 31.03
C ARG A 270 -9.59 -18.57 30.39
N ARG A 271 -8.76 -19.51 29.96
CA ARG A 271 -9.19 -20.85 29.56
C ARG A 271 -9.93 -21.45 30.73
N GLY A 272 -11.22 -21.69 30.56
CA GLY A 272 -12.05 -22.33 31.55
C GLY A 272 -11.42 -23.68 31.93
N ARG A 273 -11.34 -23.93 33.25
CA ARG A 273 -10.92 -25.21 33.82
C ARG A 273 -11.89 -26.28 33.29
N PRO A 274 -11.42 -27.39 32.73
CA PRO A 274 -12.33 -28.47 32.31
C PRO A 274 -13.18 -28.94 33.49
N PRO A 275 -14.47 -29.29 33.29
CA PRO A 275 -15.32 -29.77 34.36
C PRO A 275 -14.71 -31.05 34.98
N ARG A 276 -14.67 -31.11 36.33
CA ARG A 276 -14.29 -32.31 37.06
C ARG A 276 -15.31 -33.40 36.74
N GLY A 277 -14.84 -34.52 36.22
CA GLY A 277 -15.66 -35.70 36.01
C GLY A 277 -16.34 -36.12 37.31
N THR A 278 -17.65 -36.29 37.28
CA THR A 278 -18.46 -36.95 38.33
C THR A 278 -18.02 -38.39 38.41
N SER A 279 -17.48 -38.78 39.56
CA SER A 279 -17.27 -40.18 39.93
C SER A 279 -18.63 -40.88 40.00
N MET A 280 -18.85 -41.89 39.17
CA MET A 280 -19.97 -42.83 39.33
C MET A 280 -19.67 -43.74 40.55
N ASP A 281 -20.42 -43.54 41.60
CA ASP A 281 -20.56 -44.52 42.68
C ASP A 281 -21.29 -45.76 42.14
N HIS A 282 -20.65 -46.91 42.24
CA HIS A 282 -21.31 -48.21 42.08
C HIS A 282 -22.01 -48.56 43.40
N PRO A 283 -23.31 -48.95 43.40
CA PRO A 283 -23.90 -49.57 44.51
C PRO A 283 -23.58 -51.09 44.45
N THR A 284 -22.93 -51.55 45.47
CA THR A 284 -22.91 -52.99 45.88
C THR A 284 -24.21 -53.28 46.59
N GLY A 285 -24.85 -54.40 46.20
CA GLY A 285 -26.00 -54.97 46.78
C GLY A 285 -26.50 -56.13 45.95
#